data_4e39e54fa08d318161be636b5a29a105
#
_entry.id   4e39e54fa08d318161be636b5a29a105
#
_cell.length_a   1.000
_cell.length_b   1.000
_cell.length_c   1.000
_cell.angle_alpha   90.00
_cell.angle_beta   90.00
_cell.angle_gamma   90.00
#
_symmetry.space_group_name_H-M   'P 1'
#
loop_
_entity.id
_entity.type
_entity.pdbx_description
1 polymer ?
#
loop_
_entity_poly.entity_id
_entity_poly.type
_entity_poly.pdbx_seq_one_letter_code
_entity_poly.pdbx_strand_id
1 'polypeptide(L)'
;VVAKNRTLEELRTIQDWFVRFQLTKARGISEIASVGGFVRQYQVTVNPRLLQTYGVPLMKVMQVIRDSNRDVGGRVVELTETEYVVRGRGYLRGIADIEALVVKAAGGTPVLIRDVARVELVPEERRGITELDGEGEVVAGIAVARYAQNALDVIHNLKTKIAEISSGLPEGVSIQAVY
;
A
#
# COMPACT_ATOMS: atom_id res chain seq x y z
N VAL A 1 14.84 -6.35 -6.83
CA VAL A 1 15.17 -5.72 -5.54
C VAL A 1 15.59 -6.82 -4.58
N VAL A 2 16.76 -6.69 -4.03
CA VAL A 2 17.38 -7.69 -3.15
C VAL A 2 17.89 -7.03 -1.87
N ALA A 3 17.80 -7.75 -0.75
CA ALA A 3 18.43 -7.38 0.52
C ALA A 3 18.60 -8.61 1.41
N LYS A 4 19.67 -8.64 2.22
CA LYS A 4 19.96 -9.77 3.12
C LYS A 4 19.15 -9.73 4.44
N ASN A 5 18.72 -8.53 4.87
CA ASN A 5 18.14 -8.30 6.19
C ASN A 5 16.72 -7.70 6.12
N ARG A 6 15.97 -8.03 5.07
CA ARG A 6 14.61 -7.54 4.87
C ARG A 6 13.66 -8.68 4.52
N THR A 7 12.42 -8.59 4.97
CA THR A 7 11.39 -9.55 4.58
C THR A 7 10.92 -9.30 3.15
N LEU A 8 10.36 -10.32 2.50
CA LEU A 8 9.78 -10.19 1.16
C LEU A 8 8.64 -9.17 1.10
N GLU A 9 7.91 -8.96 2.21
CA GLU A 9 6.88 -7.93 2.34
C GLU A 9 7.46 -6.52 2.34
N GLU A 10 8.58 -6.33 3.05
CA GLU A 10 9.29 -5.04 3.07
C GLU A 10 9.88 -4.72 1.69
N LEU A 11 10.50 -5.71 1.05
CA LEU A 11 11.04 -5.57 -0.31
C LEU A 11 9.92 -5.26 -1.31
N ARG A 12 8.78 -5.93 -1.19
CA ARG A 12 7.62 -5.64 -2.04
C ARG A 12 7.07 -4.24 -1.81
N THR A 13 7.04 -3.77 -0.58
CA THR A 13 6.63 -2.40 -0.26
C THR A 13 7.58 -1.38 -0.90
N ILE A 14 8.90 -1.59 -0.81
CA ILE A 14 9.91 -0.73 -1.44
C ILE A 14 9.75 -0.75 -2.96
N GLN A 15 9.56 -1.93 -3.57
CA GLN A 15 9.34 -2.08 -5.00
C GLN A 15 8.09 -1.31 -5.45
N ASP A 16 6.95 -1.48 -4.79
CA ASP A 16 5.67 -0.91 -5.22
C ASP A 16 5.57 0.59 -4.97
N TRP A 17 6.10 1.10 -3.85
CA TRP A 17 5.90 2.48 -3.43
C TRP A 17 7.09 3.42 -3.71
N PHE A 18 8.28 2.89 -3.97
CA PHE A 18 9.44 3.69 -4.31
C PHE A 18 9.99 3.34 -5.69
N VAL A 19 10.49 2.12 -5.88
CA VAL A 19 11.22 1.72 -7.09
C VAL A 19 10.34 1.86 -8.33
N ARG A 20 9.13 1.29 -8.31
CA ARG A 20 8.19 1.34 -9.42
C ARG A 20 7.88 2.77 -9.86
N PHE A 21 7.57 3.65 -8.92
CA PHE A 21 7.24 5.04 -9.23
C PHE A 21 8.42 5.82 -9.81
N GLN A 22 9.62 5.57 -9.32
CA GLN A 22 10.81 6.25 -9.82
C GLN A 22 11.20 5.73 -11.21
N LEU A 23 11.19 4.42 -11.41
CA LEU A 23 11.58 3.81 -12.69
C LEU A 23 10.56 4.09 -13.81
N THR A 24 9.27 4.23 -13.51
CA THR A 24 8.25 4.61 -14.49
C THR A 24 8.51 6.00 -15.10
N LYS A 25 9.28 6.87 -14.41
CA LYS A 25 9.70 8.19 -14.95
C LYS A 25 10.81 8.10 -15.98
N ALA A 26 11.46 6.96 -16.16
CA ALA A 26 12.48 6.77 -17.17
C ALA A 26 11.88 6.90 -18.57
N ARG A 27 12.60 7.60 -19.47
CA ARG A 27 12.13 7.84 -20.83
C ARG A 27 11.92 6.52 -21.59
N GLY A 28 10.75 6.36 -22.18
CA GLY A 28 10.40 5.18 -22.98
C GLY A 28 9.77 4.04 -22.18
N ILE A 29 9.61 4.17 -20.85
CA ILE A 29 8.90 3.21 -20.02
C ILE A 29 7.41 3.53 -19.99
N SER A 30 6.59 2.51 -20.20
CA SER A 30 5.13 2.56 -20.04
C SER A 30 4.73 2.20 -18.63
N GLU A 31 5.29 1.12 -18.10
CA GLU A 31 4.90 0.52 -16.84
C GLU A 31 6.07 -0.25 -16.24
N ILE A 32 6.06 -0.38 -14.90
CA ILE A 32 6.89 -1.33 -14.17
C ILE A 32 5.94 -2.29 -13.44
N ALA A 33 5.87 -3.53 -13.91
CA ALA A 33 5.04 -4.56 -13.29
C ALA A 33 5.83 -5.26 -12.18
N SER A 34 5.33 -5.22 -10.95
CA SER A 34 5.97 -5.86 -9.80
C SER A 34 5.59 -7.34 -9.73
N VAL A 35 6.57 -8.23 -9.50
CA VAL A 35 6.39 -9.67 -9.38
C VAL A 35 7.13 -10.18 -8.15
N GLY A 36 6.61 -11.23 -7.51
CA GLY A 36 7.17 -11.81 -6.30
C GLY A 36 6.92 -11.01 -5.03
N GLY A 37 7.38 -11.55 -3.91
CA GLY A 37 7.14 -10.99 -2.59
C GLY A 37 5.66 -11.02 -2.17
N PHE A 38 5.35 -10.32 -1.08
CA PHE A 38 4.00 -10.25 -0.52
C PHE A 38 3.56 -8.80 -0.37
N VAL A 39 2.37 -8.48 -0.88
CA VAL A 39 1.74 -7.18 -0.62
C VAL A 39 1.20 -7.18 0.81
N ARG A 40 1.47 -6.13 1.58
CA ARG A 40 0.88 -5.96 2.91
C ARG A 40 -0.56 -5.52 2.80
N GLN A 41 -1.43 -6.13 3.59
CA GLN A 41 -2.83 -5.74 3.72
C GLN A 41 -3.28 -5.70 5.17
N TYR A 42 -4.24 -4.83 5.47
CA TYR A 42 -4.96 -4.86 6.74
C TYR A 42 -6.07 -5.91 6.65
N GLN A 43 -5.98 -6.93 7.48
CA GLN A 43 -7.01 -7.96 7.60
C GLN A 43 -7.86 -7.69 8.83
N VAL A 44 -9.17 -7.62 8.63
CA VAL A 44 -10.15 -7.48 9.71
C VAL A 44 -10.90 -8.80 9.84
N THR A 45 -10.52 -9.59 10.83
CA THR A 45 -11.13 -10.89 11.11
C THR A 45 -12.24 -10.75 12.15
N VAL A 46 -13.47 -10.80 11.71
CA VAL A 46 -14.65 -10.65 12.60
C VAL A 46 -14.92 -11.89 13.40
N ASN A 47 -15.41 -11.72 14.65
CA ASN A 47 -15.90 -12.80 15.47
C ASN A 47 -17.42 -12.90 15.38
N PRO A 48 -17.99 -13.96 14.76
CA PRO A 48 -19.43 -14.08 14.55
C PRO A 48 -20.25 -14.06 15.85
N ARG A 49 -19.70 -14.63 16.94
CA ARG A 49 -20.37 -14.65 18.23
C ARG A 49 -20.48 -13.26 18.84
N LEU A 50 -19.40 -12.46 18.76
CA LEU A 50 -19.40 -11.08 19.24
C LEU A 50 -20.31 -10.19 18.37
N LEU A 51 -20.31 -10.37 17.06
CA LEU A 51 -21.25 -9.68 16.18
C LEU A 51 -22.71 -9.94 16.60
N GLN A 52 -23.04 -11.20 16.90
CA GLN A 52 -24.37 -11.58 17.38
C GLN A 52 -24.68 -10.99 18.75
N THR A 53 -23.75 -11.07 19.70
CA THR A 53 -23.92 -10.53 21.06
C THR A 53 -24.18 -9.03 21.06
N TYR A 54 -23.42 -8.26 20.24
CA TYR A 54 -23.59 -6.83 20.13
C TYR A 54 -24.70 -6.41 19.13
N GLY A 55 -25.31 -7.38 18.44
CA GLY A 55 -26.34 -7.12 17.43
C GLY A 55 -25.81 -6.24 16.28
N VAL A 56 -24.60 -6.53 15.78
CA VAL A 56 -23.93 -5.82 14.69
C VAL A 56 -23.92 -6.71 13.44
N PRO A 57 -24.60 -6.32 12.35
CA PRO A 57 -24.52 -7.06 11.09
C PRO A 57 -23.13 -6.95 10.47
N LEU A 58 -22.63 -8.03 9.85
CA LEU A 58 -21.35 -8.04 9.13
C LEU A 58 -21.25 -6.93 8.07
N MET A 59 -22.35 -6.71 7.33
CA MET A 59 -22.41 -5.65 6.31
C MET A 59 -22.18 -4.26 6.90
N LYS A 60 -22.56 -4.02 8.16
CA LYS A 60 -22.31 -2.76 8.85
C LYS A 60 -20.84 -2.55 9.11
N VAL A 61 -20.11 -3.60 9.52
CA VAL A 61 -18.65 -3.56 9.70
C VAL A 61 -17.96 -3.19 8.37
N MET A 62 -18.33 -3.88 7.29
CA MET A 62 -17.77 -3.61 5.94
C MET A 62 -18.04 -2.17 5.49
N GLN A 63 -19.27 -1.68 5.71
CA GLN A 63 -19.65 -0.32 5.33
C GLN A 63 -18.90 0.72 6.14
N VAL A 64 -18.76 0.54 7.45
CA VAL A 64 -18.03 1.48 8.32
C VAL A 64 -16.57 1.60 7.87
N ILE A 65 -15.87 0.48 7.62
CA ILE A 65 -14.49 0.50 7.14
C ILE A 65 -14.39 1.24 5.81
N ARG A 66 -15.28 0.95 4.87
CA ARG A 66 -15.30 1.61 3.54
C ARG A 66 -15.54 3.10 3.63
N ASP A 67 -16.47 3.50 4.48
CA ASP A 67 -16.88 4.91 4.62
C ASP A 67 -15.87 5.73 5.43
N SER A 68 -15.10 5.10 6.31
CA SER A 68 -14.13 5.77 7.17
C SER A 68 -12.76 6.02 6.52
N ASN A 69 -12.52 5.51 5.31
CA ASN A 69 -11.24 5.72 4.59
C ASN A 69 -11.44 6.71 3.42
N ARG A 70 -11.86 7.92 3.74
CA ARG A 70 -12.10 9.00 2.76
C ARG A 70 -11.69 10.34 3.30
N ASP A 71 -11.07 11.15 2.44
CA ASP A 71 -11.02 12.59 2.64
C ASP A 71 -12.34 13.21 2.18
N VAL A 72 -12.87 14.11 3.00
CA VAL A 72 -14.03 14.90 2.63
C VAL A 72 -13.53 16.28 2.23
N GLY A 73 -13.81 16.68 0.99
CA GLY A 73 -13.56 18.03 0.49
C GLY A 73 -14.29 19.05 1.34
N GLY A 74 -13.58 20.08 1.77
CA GLY A 74 -14.09 21.05 2.72
C GLY A 74 -14.88 22.17 2.08
N ARG A 75 -15.66 22.84 2.93
CA ARG A 75 -16.23 24.16 2.63
C ARG A 75 -15.17 25.23 2.85
N VAL A 76 -15.27 26.29 2.09
CA VAL A 76 -14.58 27.54 2.39
C VAL A 76 -15.38 28.25 3.49
N VAL A 77 -14.70 28.63 4.56
CA VAL A 77 -15.24 29.47 5.62
C VAL A 77 -14.60 30.84 5.49
N GLU A 78 -15.40 31.84 5.24
CA GLU A 78 -14.96 33.22 5.13
C GLU A 78 -15.04 33.89 6.51
N LEU A 79 -13.92 34.29 7.06
CA LEU A 79 -13.82 35.00 8.33
C LEU A 79 -12.98 36.27 8.11
N THR A 80 -13.64 37.43 8.23
CA THR A 80 -12.97 38.75 8.22
C THR A 80 -11.97 38.91 7.05
N GLU A 81 -12.45 38.91 5.82
CA GLU A 81 -11.67 39.11 4.57
C GLU A 81 -10.62 37.99 4.27
N THR A 82 -10.67 36.87 4.99
CA THR A 82 -9.78 35.74 4.77
C THR A 82 -10.58 34.47 4.55
N GLU A 83 -10.28 33.75 3.45
CA GLU A 83 -10.90 32.46 3.16
C GLU A 83 -10.09 31.32 3.81
N TYR A 84 -10.76 30.49 4.58
CA TYR A 84 -10.21 29.27 5.18
C TYR A 84 -10.81 28.04 4.51
N VAL A 85 -9.97 27.18 3.95
CA VAL A 85 -10.40 25.89 3.41
C VAL A 85 -10.41 24.87 4.53
N VAL A 86 -11.62 24.40 4.90
CA VAL A 86 -11.78 23.31 5.88
C VAL A 86 -11.66 21.99 5.16
N ARG A 87 -10.70 21.17 5.50
CA ARG A 87 -10.48 19.83 4.93
C ARG A 87 -10.64 18.77 6.02
N GLY A 88 -11.63 17.88 5.86
CA GLY A 88 -11.76 16.68 6.69
C GLY A 88 -10.75 15.63 6.25
N ARG A 89 -9.71 15.37 7.07
CA ARG A 89 -8.77 14.27 6.84
C ARG A 89 -9.32 13.00 7.45
N GLY A 90 -9.75 12.05 6.61
CA GLY A 90 -10.40 10.81 7.05
C GLY A 90 -9.65 9.53 6.66
N TYR A 91 -8.40 9.63 6.17
CA TYR A 91 -7.64 8.41 5.85
C TYR A 91 -7.17 7.67 7.10
N LEU A 92 -7.41 6.38 7.11
CA LEU A 92 -6.91 5.45 8.14
C LEU A 92 -5.39 5.30 7.99
N ARG A 93 -4.66 5.47 9.09
CA ARG A 93 -3.19 5.47 9.11
C ARG A 93 -2.60 4.15 9.58
N GLY A 94 -3.39 3.32 10.25
CA GLY A 94 -2.90 2.07 10.83
C GLY A 94 -3.97 1.27 11.55
N ILE A 95 -3.52 0.20 12.19
CA ILE A 95 -4.38 -0.75 12.92
C ILE A 95 -5.24 -0.01 13.96
N ALA A 96 -4.63 0.87 14.77
CA ALA A 96 -5.34 1.57 15.85
C ALA A 96 -6.53 2.41 15.35
N ASP A 97 -6.39 3.06 14.20
CA ASP A 97 -7.46 3.85 13.60
C ASP A 97 -8.62 2.95 13.14
N ILE A 98 -8.30 1.78 12.55
CA ILE A 98 -9.31 0.80 12.14
C ILE A 98 -10.03 0.22 13.36
N GLU A 99 -9.31 -0.14 14.40
CA GLU A 99 -9.85 -0.69 15.66
C GLU A 99 -10.77 0.30 16.39
N ALA A 100 -10.50 1.60 16.27
CA ALA A 100 -11.28 2.66 16.90
C ALA A 100 -12.56 3.04 16.14
N LEU A 101 -12.82 2.49 14.96
CA LEU A 101 -14.03 2.76 14.20
C LEU A 101 -15.29 2.29 14.94
N VAL A 102 -16.29 3.17 15.00
CA VAL A 102 -17.56 2.89 15.67
C VAL A 102 -18.49 2.14 14.72
N VAL A 103 -18.85 0.91 15.05
CA VAL A 103 -19.79 0.08 14.26
C VAL A 103 -21.23 0.20 14.73
N LYS A 104 -21.44 0.54 16.02
CA LYS A 104 -22.76 0.77 16.59
C LYS A 104 -22.67 1.77 17.75
N ALA A 105 -23.60 2.71 17.80
CA ALA A 105 -23.77 3.63 18.91
C ALA A 105 -25.21 3.47 19.44
N ALA A 106 -25.38 2.81 20.58
CA ALA A 106 -26.67 2.65 21.23
C ALA A 106 -26.47 2.69 22.74
N GLY A 107 -27.35 3.40 23.45
CA GLY A 107 -27.33 3.42 24.93
C GLY A 107 -26.11 4.12 25.56
N GLY A 108 -25.44 5.02 24.85
CA GLY A 108 -24.32 5.82 25.39
C GLY A 108 -22.94 5.18 25.28
N THR A 109 -22.83 3.86 25.08
CA THR A 109 -21.52 3.19 24.90
C THR A 109 -21.36 2.75 23.45
N PRO A 110 -20.35 3.28 22.72
CA PRO A 110 -20.09 2.84 21.36
C PRO A 110 -19.48 1.44 21.32
N VAL A 111 -19.89 0.62 20.34
CA VAL A 111 -19.24 -0.62 19.98
C VAL A 111 -18.24 -0.33 18.86
N LEU A 112 -16.99 -0.69 19.06
CA LEU A 112 -15.89 -0.44 18.14
C LEU A 112 -15.55 -1.69 17.33
N ILE A 113 -14.76 -1.53 16.26
CA ILE A 113 -14.25 -2.68 15.49
C ILE A 113 -13.50 -3.66 16.40
N ARG A 114 -12.64 -3.17 17.30
CA ARG A 114 -11.87 -4.02 18.25
C ARG A 114 -12.75 -4.89 19.17
N ASP A 115 -14.00 -4.48 19.40
CA ASP A 115 -14.92 -5.23 20.27
C ASP A 115 -15.56 -6.42 19.53
N VAL A 116 -15.52 -6.46 18.21
CA VAL A 116 -16.16 -7.48 17.37
C VAL A 116 -15.22 -8.13 16.36
N ALA A 117 -14.00 -7.62 16.20
CA ALA A 117 -13.03 -8.10 15.22
C ALA A 117 -11.59 -7.91 15.72
N ARG A 118 -10.68 -8.69 15.14
CA ARG A 118 -9.23 -8.53 15.26
C ARG A 118 -8.70 -7.89 13.99
N VAL A 119 -7.84 -6.89 14.14
CA VAL A 119 -7.20 -6.19 13.02
C VAL A 119 -5.71 -6.52 13.02
N GLU A 120 -5.20 -7.00 11.91
CA GLU A 120 -3.80 -7.39 11.75
C GLU A 120 -3.24 -6.92 10.42
N LEU A 121 -1.94 -6.71 10.39
CA LEU A 121 -1.20 -6.50 9.15
C LEU A 121 -0.67 -7.87 8.70
N VAL A 122 -1.15 -8.35 7.56
CA VAL A 122 -0.82 -9.68 7.04
C VAL A 122 -0.40 -9.60 5.57
N PRO A 123 0.35 -10.60 5.07
CA PRO A 123 0.59 -10.72 3.65
C PRO A 123 -0.70 -11.03 2.87
N GLU A 124 -0.87 -10.42 1.71
CA GLU A 124 -1.89 -10.81 0.73
C GLU A 124 -1.57 -12.20 0.19
N GLU A 125 -2.60 -12.91 -0.27
CA GLU A 125 -2.43 -14.20 -0.93
C GLU A 125 -1.44 -14.09 -2.10
N ARG A 126 -0.50 -15.03 -2.15
CA ARG A 126 0.59 -15.03 -3.12
C ARG A 126 0.07 -15.25 -4.53
N ARG A 127 0.43 -14.36 -5.46
CA ARG A 127 0.07 -14.45 -6.87
C ARG A 127 1.22 -14.87 -7.79
N GLY A 128 2.46 -14.87 -7.28
CA GLY A 128 3.62 -15.25 -8.06
C GLY A 128 4.89 -15.34 -7.22
N ILE A 129 5.85 -16.08 -7.73
CA ILE A 129 7.16 -16.29 -7.13
C ILE A 129 8.20 -15.76 -8.10
N THR A 130 9.20 -15.08 -7.58
CA THR A 130 10.40 -14.67 -8.33
C THR A 130 11.62 -15.14 -7.57
N GLU A 131 12.50 -15.81 -8.24
CA GLU A 131 13.75 -16.30 -7.69
C GLU A 131 14.93 -15.73 -8.49
N LEU A 132 16.06 -15.57 -7.85
CA LEU A 132 17.29 -15.09 -8.48
C LEU A 132 18.41 -16.08 -8.26
N ASP A 133 18.95 -16.63 -9.37
CA ASP A 133 20.15 -17.48 -9.43
C ASP A 133 20.12 -18.74 -8.54
N GLY A 134 18.94 -19.20 -8.11
CA GLY A 134 18.80 -20.33 -7.18
C GLY A 134 19.16 -20.01 -5.73
N GLU A 135 19.38 -18.73 -5.39
CA GLU A 135 19.77 -18.29 -4.05
C GLU A 135 18.58 -17.95 -3.14
N GLY A 136 17.37 -17.93 -3.71
CA GLY A 136 16.14 -17.70 -2.98
C GLY A 136 15.22 -16.67 -3.59
N GLU A 137 14.13 -16.42 -2.90
CA GLU A 137 13.08 -15.53 -3.38
C GLU A 137 13.47 -14.06 -3.29
N VAL A 138 13.12 -13.33 -4.35
CA VAL A 138 13.36 -11.90 -4.49
C VAL A 138 12.08 -11.19 -4.92
N VAL A 139 12.10 -9.86 -4.93
CA VAL A 139 11.06 -9.04 -5.54
C VAL A 139 11.60 -8.44 -6.83
N ALA A 140 10.92 -8.70 -7.93
CA ALA A 140 11.30 -8.20 -9.25
C ALA A 140 10.35 -7.13 -9.78
N GLY A 141 10.87 -6.30 -10.68
CA GLY A 141 10.11 -5.39 -11.50
C GLY A 141 10.38 -5.67 -12.97
N ILE A 142 9.33 -5.88 -13.76
CA ILE A 142 9.39 -6.05 -15.20
C ILE A 142 9.13 -4.70 -15.84
N ALA A 143 10.12 -4.16 -16.54
CA ALA A 143 9.99 -2.90 -17.25
C ALA A 143 9.33 -3.13 -18.62
N VAL A 144 8.21 -2.45 -18.86
CA VAL A 144 7.48 -2.51 -20.12
C VAL A 144 7.79 -1.24 -20.91
N ALA A 145 8.43 -1.39 -22.07
CA ALA A 145 8.70 -0.29 -22.97
C ALA A 145 7.42 0.17 -23.68
N ARG A 146 7.36 1.47 -23.99
CA ARG A 146 6.30 2.01 -24.85
C ARG A 146 6.45 1.49 -26.28
N TYR A 147 5.31 1.33 -26.96
CA TYR A 147 5.31 0.93 -28.37
C TYR A 147 6.19 1.85 -29.22
N ALA A 148 6.88 1.27 -30.21
CA ALA A 148 7.77 1.93 -31.15
C ALA A 148 9.00 2.65 -30.53
N GLN A 149 9.36 2.39 -29.28
CA GLN A 149 10.61 2.85 -28.68
C GLN A 149 11.76 1.91 -29.02
N ASN A 150 12.96 2.47 -29.18
CA ASN A 150 14.16 1.65 -29.32
C ASN A 150 14.48 0.96 -27.99
N ALA A 151 14.58 -0.36 -28.00
CA ALA A 151 14.80 -1.16 -26.78
C ALA A 151 16.15 -0.83 -26.09
N LEU A 152 17.20 -0.60 -26.86
CA LEU A 152 18.53 -0.26 -26.31
C LEU A 152 18.51 1.08 -25.58
N ASP A 153 17.85 2.09 -26.17
CA ASP A 153 17.72 3.40 -25.53
C ASP A 153 16.89 3.31 -24.25
N VAL A 154 15.81 2.52 -24.25
CA VAL A 154 14.98 2.30 -23.06
C VAL A 154 15.77 1.61 -21.96
N ILE A 155 16.57 0.58 -22.28
CA ILE A 155 17.44 -0.13 -21.33
C ILE A 155 18.48 0.83 -20.76
N HIS A 156 19.11 1.65 -21.60
CA HIS A 156 20.09 2.65 -21.15
C HIS A 156 19.46 3.65 -20.18
N ASN A 157 18.31 4.22 -20.55
CA ASN A 157 17.57 5.18 -19.72
C ASN A 157 17.18 4.55 -18.38
N LEU A 158 16.75 3.27 -18.39
CA LEU A 158 16.38 2.55 -17.18
C LEU A 158 17.58 2.31 -16.26
N LYS A 159 18.72 1.86 -16.81
CA LYS A 159 19.96 1.66 -16.05
C LYS A 159 20.47 2.96 -15.43
N THR A 160 20.43 4.06 -16.17
CA THR A 160 20.75 5.39 -15.66
C THR A 160 19.83 5.77 -14.51
N LYS A 161 18.52 5.53 -14.66
CA LYS A 161 17.55 5.81 -13.61
C LYS A 161 17.74 4.95 -12.36
N ILE A 162 18.10 3.68 -12.53
CA ILE A 162 18.45 2.79 -11.39
C ILE A 162 19.64 3.36 -10.62
N ALA A 163 20.68 3.81 -11.32
CA ALA A 163 21.87 4.43 -10.69
C ALA A 163 21.50 5.69 -9.89
N GLU A 164 20.66 6.57 -10.47
CA GLU A 164 20.18 7.80 -9.80
C GLU A 164 19.43 7.50 -8.50
N ILE A 165 18.53 6.51 -8.51
CA ILE A 165 17.67 6.22 -7.34
C ILE A 165 18.35 5.34 -6.28
N SER A 166 19.48 4.74 -6.60
CA SER A 166 20.19 3.82 -5.69
C SER A 166 20.58 4.50 -4.38
N SER A 167 20.93 5.78 -4.40
CA SER A 167 21.24 6.55 -3.19
C SER A 167 20.04 6.81 -2.28
N GLY A 168 18.83 6.71 -2.81
CA GLY A 168 17.57 6.88 -2.05
C GLY A 168 17.00 5.58 -1.50
N LEU A 169 17.63 4.44 -1.76
CA LEU A 169 17.19 3.16 -1.21
C LEU A 169 17.59 3.05 0.27
N PRO A 170 16.78 2.32 1.07
CA PRO A 170 17.15 2.00 2.44
C PRO A 170 18.47 1.22 2.51
N GLU A 171 19.17 1.33 3.63
CA GLU A 171 20.42 0.61 3.85
C GLU A 171 20.27 -0.91 3.64
N GLY A 172 21.20 -1.50 2.93
CA GLY A 172 21.22 -2.92 2.61
C GLY A 172 20.30 -3.36 1.47
N VAL A 173 19.52 -2.45 0.88
CA VAL A 173 18.66 -2.73 -0.29
C VAL A 173 19.37 -2.31 -1.57
N SER A 174 19.35 -3.17 -2.58
CA SER A 174 19.90 -2.88 -3.91
C SER A 174 18.96 -3.32 -5.04
N ILE A 175 19.14 -2.71 -6.20
CA ILE A 175 18.45 -3.09 -7.43
C ILE A 175 19.49 -3.73 -8.35
N GLN A 176 19.23 -4.98 -8.71
CA GLN A 176 20.06 -5.71 -9.67
C GLN A 176 19.32 -5.79 -11.01
N ALA A 177 19.94 -5.30 -12.08
CA ALA A 177 19.44 -5.49 -13.43
C ALA A 177 19.93 -6.84 -13.95
N VAL A 178 18.98 -7.72 -14.35
CA VAL A 178 19.27 -9.08 -14.80
C VAL A 178 19.12 -9.26 -16.32
N TYR A 179 18.52 -8.28 -17.01
CA TYR A 179 18.40 -8.22 -18.47
C TYR A 179 18.78 -6.83 -18.98
#